data_cafde07b2f72c0646930b8a6ff1dd3af
#
_entry.id   cafde07b2f72c0646930b8a6ff1dd3af
#
_cell.length_a   1.000
_cell.length_b   1.000
_cell.length_c   1.000
_cell.angle_alpha   90.00
_cell.angle_beta   90.00
_cell.angle_gamma   90.00
#
_symmetry.space_group_name_H-M   'P 1'
#
loop_
_entity.id
_entity.type
_entity.pdbx_description
1 polymer ?
#
loop_
_entity_poly.entity_id
_entity_poly.type
_entity_poly.pdbx_seq_one_letter_code
_entity_poly.pdbx_strand_id
1 'polypeptide(L)'
;TADPDAVLAADRIVLPGVGAFRACMDGLAALPGMIDALQARVIKGGAPFLGVCVGMQLMADIGEEFGAHRGLGWVRGRVRALTPSPELRVPHMGWNDVVPVAPHALIQPGEAYFLHSFAFDGDEVVATTDHGGPVTAAIGRDNVLGVQFHPEKSQRYGIALLERFLEWRP
;
A
#
# COMPACT_ATOMS: atom_id res chain seq x y z
N THR A 1 -9.71 -7.22 12.33
CA THR A 1 -11.15 -7.51 12.46
C THR A 1 -11.75 -7.85 11.10
N ALA A 2 -12.80 -8.68 11.10
CA ALA A 2 -13.66 -8.95 9.95
C ALA A 2 -15.05 -8.28 10.14
N ASP A 3 -15.18 -7.43 11.13
CA ASP A 3 -16.40 -6.73 11.51
C ASP A 3 -16.42 -5.31 10.93
N PRO A 4 -17.36 -5.00 10.00
CA PRO A 4 -17.50 -3.67 9.41
C PRO A 4 -17.82 -2.57 10.43
N ASP A 5 -18.57 -2.89 11.50
CA ASP A 5 -18.91 -1.91 12.53
C ASP A 5 -17.66 -1.50 13.32
N ALA A 6 -16.77 -2.44 13.59
CA ALA A 6 -15.47 -2.11 14.19
C ALA A 6 -14.61 -1.24 13.28
N VAL A 7 -14.68 -1.41 11.95
CA VAL A 7 -14.00 -0.53 10.98
C VAL A 7 -14.60 0.87 10.99
N LEU A 8 -15.93 0.98 11.02
CA LEU A 8 -16.63 2.28 11.10
C LEU A 8 -16.29 3.05 12.38
N ALA A 9 -16.06 2.35 13.49
CA ALA A 9 -15.72 2.95 14.77
C ALA A 9 -14.21 3.23 14.95
N ALA A 10 -13.36 2.74 14.06
CA ALA A 10 -11.91 2.84 14.22
C ALA A 10 -11.39 4.27 14.03
N ASP A 11 -10.46 4.70 14.89
CA ASP A 11 -9.76 5.99 14.73
C ASP A 11 -8.75 5.97 13.60
N ARG A 12 -8.13 4.82 13.34
CA ARG A 12 -7.14 4.56 12.29
C ARG A 12 -7.33 3.16 11.73
N ILE A 13 -6.99 3.00 10.46
CA ILE A 13 -7.14 1.71 9.78
C ILE A 13 -5.81 1.33 9.14
N VAL A 14 -5.36 0.10 9.40
CA VAL A 14 -4.24 -0.53 8.69
C VAL A 14 -4.79 -1.71 7.92
N LEU A 15 -4.54 -1.74 6.60
CA LEU A 15 -4.89 -2.84 5.73
C LEU A 15 -3.62 -3.55 5.26
N PRO A 16 -3.17 -4.60 5.94
CA PRO A 16 -2.12 -5.46 5.42
C PRO A 16 -2.67 -6.35 4.31
N GLY A 17 -1.81 -6.81 3.41
CA GLY A 17 -2.19 -7.79 2.40
C GLY A 17 -0.99 -8.60 1.96
N VAL A 18 -1.19 -9.91 1.82
CA VAL A 18 -0.20 -10.85 1.28
C VAL A 18 -0.86 -11.78 0.28
N GLY A 19 -0.12 -12.21 -0.74
CA GLY A 19 -0.63 -13.06 -1.81
C GLY A 19 -1.05 -12.28 -3.05
N ALA A 20 -1.99 -12.81 -3.82
CA ALA A 20 -2.40 -12.24 -5.08
C ALA A 20 -3.42 -11.09 -4.90
N PHE A 21 -3.32 -10.07 -5.75
CA PHE A 21 -4.23 -8.90 -5.76
C PHE A 21 -5.71 -9.32 -5.74
N ARG A 22 -6.10 -10.19 -6.68
CA ARG A 22 -7.47 -10.68 -6.77
C ARG A 22 -7.93 -11.37 -5.50
N ALA A 23 -7.12 -12.27 -4.96
CA ALA A 23 -7.50 -13.02 -3.75
C ALA A 23 -7.74 -12.09 -2.55
N CYS A 24 -6.94 -11.02 -2.42
CA CYS A 24 -7.14 -10.02 -1.37
C CYS A 24 -8.41 -9.20 -1.59
N MET A 25 -8.72 -8.78 -2.84
CA MET A 25 -9.97 -8.09 -3.14
C MET A 25 -11.21 -8.99 -2.92
N ASP A 26 -11.14 -10.24 -3.39
CA ASP A 26 -12.21 -11.21 -3.19
C ASP A 26 -12.44 -11.47 -1.68
N GLY A 27 -11.35 -11.52 -0.89
CA GLY A 27 -11.42 -11.66 0.56
C GLY A 27 -12.11 -10.47 1.25
N LEU A 28 -11.82 -9.23 0.83
CA LEU A 28 -12.53 -8.05 1.33
C LEU A 28 -14.00 -8.05 0.91
N ALA A 29 -14.30 -8.39 -0.34
CA ALA A 29 -15.66 -8.42 -0.88
C ALA A 29 -16.52 -9.54 -0.27
N ALA A 30 -15.89 -10.63 0.18
CA ALA A 30 -16.58 -11.72 0.87
C ALA A 30 -17.09 -11.34 2.28
N LEU A 31 -16.61 -10.23 2.84
CA LEU A 31 -17.09 -9.71 4.13
C LEU A 31 -18.21 -8.70 3.86
N PRO A 32 -19.49 -9.03 4.15
CA PRO A 32 -20.62 -8.16 3.84
C PRO A 32 -20.46 -6.78 4.49
N GLY A 33 -20.55 -5.70 3.70
CA GLY A 33 -20.43 -4.32 4.16
C GLY A 33 -19.01 -3.82 4.43
N MET A 34 -17.96 -4.65 4.31
CA MET A 34 -16.59 -4.25 4.63
C MET A 34 -16.06 -3.15 3.70
N ILE A 35 -16.24 -3.29 2.40
CA ILE A 35 -15.79 -2.28 1.42
C ILE A 35 -16.55 -0.96 1.65
N ASP A 36 -17.86 -1.03 1.94
CA ASP A 36 -18.66 0.16 2.23
C ASP A 36 -18.21 0.83 3.53
N ALA A 37 -17.88 0.05 4.57
CA ALA A 37 -17.35 0.57 5.82
C ALA A 37 -15.99 1.26 5.63
N LEU A 38 -15.08 0.66 4.88
CA LEU A 38 -13.81 1.26 4.50
C LEU A 38 -14.02 2.56 3.72
N GLN A 39 -14.88 2.55 2.71
CA GLN A 39 -15.21 3.74 1.91
C GLN A 39 -15.83 4.85 2.77
N ALA A 40 -16.74 4.50 3.66
CA ALA A 40 -17.39 5.47 4.55
C ALA A 40 -16.41 6.05 5.56
N ARG A 41 -15.60 5.21 6.21
CA ARG A 41 -14.72 5.64 7.29
C ARG A 41 -13.47 6.36 6.79
N VAL A 42 -12.85 5.84 5.72
CA VAL A 42 -11.59 6.39 5.17
C VAL A 42 -11.87 7.55 4.23
N ILE A 43 -12.61 7.32 3.16
CA ILE A 43 -12.74 8.32 2.08
C ILE A 43 -13.69 9.43 2.45
N LYS A 44 -14.86 9.10 3.03
CA LYS A 44 -15.85 10.10 3.42
C LYS A 44 -15.59 10.71 4.81
N GLY A 45 -15.12 9.88 5.74
CA GLY A 45 -14.90 10.23 7.14
C GLY A 45 -13.50 10.74 7.47
N GLY A 46 -12.54 10.63 6.55
CA GLY A 46 -11.18 11.16 6.71
C GLY A 46 -10.32 10.42 7.74
N ALA A 47 -10.67 9.19 8.13
CA ALA A 47 -9.84 8.45 9.07
C ALA A 47 -8.48 8.11 8.44
N PRO A 48 -7.36 8.29 9.15
CA PRO A 48 -6.05 7.90 8.66
C PRO A 48 -5.99 6.43 8.27
N PHE A 49 -5.47 6.15 7.08
CA PHE A 49 -5.38 4.82 6.51
C PHE A 49 -3.94 4.50 6.08
N LEU A 50 -3.51 3.28 6.36
CA LEU A 50 -2.23 2.72 5.91
C LEU A 50 -2.45 1.37 5.22
N GLY A 51 -2.20 1.33 3.90
CA GLY A 51 -2.12 0.10 3.12
C GLY A 51 -0.70 -0.46 3.13
N VAL A 52 -0.52 -1.76 3.40
CA VAL A 52 0.81 -2.40 3.45
C VAL A 52 0.90 -3.50 2.39
N CYS A 53 1.91 -3.45 1.55
CA CYS A 53 2.19 -4.40 0.47
C CYS A 53 0.97 -4.54 -0.47
N VAL A 54 0.32 -5.71 -0.54
CA VAL A 54 -0.91 -5.85 -1.34
C VAL A 54 -2.01 -4.89 -0.85
N GLY A 55 -2.08 -4.58 0.44
CA GLY A 55 -3.02 -3.58 0.97
C GLY A 55 -2.82 -2.17 0.35
N MET A 56 -1.58 -1.77 0.06
CA MET A 56 -1.32 -0.59 -0.77
C MET A 56 -1.82 -0.79 -2.20
N GLN A 57 -1.51 -1.93 -2.81
CA GLN A 57 -1.88 -2.22 -4.19
C GLN A 57 -3.40 -2.19 -4.41
N LEU A 58 -4.18 -2.65 -3.42
CA LEU A 58 -5.64 -2.60 -3.48
C LEU A 58 -6.21 -1.18 -3.58
N MET A 59 -5.46 -0.14 -3.21
CA MET A 59 -5.88 1.26 -3.35
C MET A 59 -5.98 1.70 -4.81
N ALA A 60 -5.30 1.01 -5.74
CA ALA A 60 -5.32 1.30 -7.18
C ALA A 60 -6.69 1.08 -7.82
N ASP A 61 -6.86 1.60 -9.05
CA ASP A 61 -8.04 1.31 -9.86
C ASP A 61 -8.07 -0.14 -10.31
N ILE A 62 -6.92 -0.69 -10.72
CA ILE A 62 -6.81 -2.01 -11.37
C ILE A 62 -5.52 -2.71 -10.93
N GLY A 63 -5.62 -4.02 -10.64
CA GLY A 63 -4.49 -4.95 -10.57
C GLY A 63 -4.49 -5.88 -11.79
N GLU A 64 -3.31 -6.06 -12.40
CA GLU A 64 -3.14 -6.86 -13.63
C GLU A 64 -2.53 -8.26 -13.36
N GLU A 65 -2.59 -8.73 -12.12
CA GLU A 65 -2.13 -10.07 -11.76
C GLU A 65 -3.15 -11.14 -12.18
N PHE A 66 -2.76 -12.01 -13.12
CA PHE A 66 -3.62 -13.05 -13.71
C PHE A 66 -4.93 -12.50 -14.34
N GLY A 67 -4.88 -11.32 -14.93
CA GLY A 67 -6.00 -10.62 -15.54
C GLY A 67 -6.25 -9.27 -14.89
N ALA A 68 -7.20 -8.50 -15.43
CA ALA A 68 -7.55 -7.19 -14.92
C ALA A 68 -8.62 -7.31 -13.84
N HIS A 69 -8.29 -6.87 -12.63
CA HIS A 69 -9.18 -6.92 -11.47
C HIS A 69 -9.33 -5.53 -10.86
N ARG A 70 -10.56 -5.11 -10.58
CA ARG A 70 -10.82 -3.82 -9.93
C ARG A 70 -10.27 -3.79 -8.51
N GLY A 71 -9.61 -2.68 -8.15
CA GLY A 71 -9.24 -2.35 -6.79
C GLY A 71 -10.29 -1.48 -6.11
N LEU A 72 -9.87 -0.81 -5.03
CA LEU A 72 -10.71 0.14 -4.27
C LEU A 72 -10.90 1.47 -5.02
N GLY A 73 -10.04 1.80 -5.99
CA GLY A 73 -10.12 3.02 -6.80
C GLY A 73 -9.89 4.31 -5.99
N TRP A 74 -9.05 4.24 -4.96
CA TRP A 74 -8.74 5.40 -4.12
C TRP A 74 -7.59 6.25 -4.66
N VAL A 75 -6.69 5.60 -5.39
CA VAL A 75 -5.55 6.24 -6.04
C VAL A 75 -5.52 5.82 -7.51
N ARG A 76 -5.44 6.82 -8.39
CA ARG A 76 -5.48 6.57 -9.83
C ARG A 76 -4.21 5.87 -10.30
N GLY A 77 -4.38 4.70 -10.87
CA GLY A 77 -3.27 3.90 -11.38
C GLY A 77 -3.58 2.41 -11.43
N ARG A 78 -2.53 1.65 -11.74
CA ARG A 78 -2.63 0.20 -11.89
C ARG A 78 -1.47 -0.50 -11.22
N VAL A 79 -1.68 -1.75 -10.84
CA VAL A 79 -0.64 -2.64 -10.33
C VAL A 79 -0.29 -3.63 -11.43
N ARG A 80 0.98 -3.66 -11.83
CA ARG A 80 1.47 -4.53 -12.91
C ARG A 80 2.75 -5.26 -12.52
N ALA A 81 3.05 -6.35 -13.25
CA ALA A 81 4.24 -7.15 -13.01
C ALA A 81 5.52 -6.33 -13.19
N LEU A 82 6.49 -6.56 -12.31
CA LEU A 82 7.86 -6.15 -12.53
C LEU A 82 8.44 -6.94 -13.71
N THR A 83 9.25 -6.29 -14.55
CA THR A 83 9.88 -6.94 -15.70
C THR A 83 11.25 -7.49 -15.28
N PRO A 84 11.44 -8.82 -15.28
CA PRO A 84 12.75 -9.40 -14.98
C PRO A 84 13.75 -9.12 -16.10
N SER A 85 15.03 -9.02 -15.74
CA SER A 85 16.16 -9.02 -16.70
C SER A 85 17.24 -10.00 -16.23
N PRO A 86 18.30 -10.27 -17.01
CA PRO A 86 19.39 -11.12 -16.56
C PRO A 86 20.03 -10.67 -15.24
N GLU A 87 20.07 -9.35 -15.01
CA GLU A 87 20.64 -8.75 -13.80
C GLU A 87 19.57 -8.48 -12.71
N LEU A 88 18.29 -8.57 -13.05
CA LEU A 88 17.19 -8.16 -12.18
C LEU A 88 16.24 -9.32 -11.87
N ARG A 89 16.31 -9.81 -10.65
CA ARG A 89 15.45 -10.90 -10.20
C ARG A 89 14.06 -10.38 -9.79
N VAL A 90 13.04 -11.13 -10.15
CA VAL A 90 11.67 -10.97 -9.63
C VAL A 90 11.34 -12.24 -8.83
N PRO A 91 10.86 -12.13 -7.59
CA PRO A 91 10.42 -10.91 -6.90
C PRO A 91 11.56 -9.96 -6.51
N HIS A 92 11.25 -8.65 -6.39
CA HIS A 92 12.04 -7.69 -5.64
C HIS A 92 11.98 -8.11 -4.17
N MET A 93 13.06 -8.68 -3.65
CA MET A 93 13.12 -9.23 -2.30
C MET A 93 14.40 -8.80 -1.61
N GLY A 94 14.25 -8.17 -0.46
CA GLY A 94 15.37 -7.75 0.38
C GLY A 94 15.25 -6.28 0.83
N TRP A 95 16.34 -5.82 1.45
CA TRP A 95 16.50 -4.44 1.87
C TRP A 95 16.79 -3.56 0.66
N ASN A 96 16.16 -2.40 0.62
CA ASN A 96 16.39 -1.41 -0.43
C ASN A 96 16.01 -0.01 0.09
N ASP A 97 16.51 1.01 -0.58
CA ASP A 97 16.28 2.41 -0.22
C ASP A 97 14.83 2.83 -0.44
N VAL A 98 14.30 3.62 0.46
CA VAL A 98 13.08 4.40 0.28
C VAL A 98 13.48 5.84 0.00
N VAL A 99 13.27 6.28 -1.24
CA VAL A 99 13.66 7.60 -1.72
C VAL A 99 12.40 8.46 -1.87
N PRO A 100 12.13 9.43 -0.97
CA PRO A 100 11.03 10.35 -1.15
C PRO A 100 11.14 11.15 -2.44
N VAL A 101 10.05 11.24 -3.21
CA VAL A 101 9.96 12.02 -4.45
C VAL A 101 8.95 13.16 -4.34
N ALA A 102 8.10 13.12 -3.32
CA ALA A 102 7.21 14.19 -2.95
C ALA A 102 7.13 14.30 -1.42
N PRO A 103 6.86 15.49 -0.86
CA PRO A 103 6.69 15.66 0.58
C PRO A 103 5.51 14.84 1.11
N HIS A 104 5.74 14.09 2.19
CA HIS A 104 4.68 13.40 2.92
C HIS A 104 5.07 13.27 4.40
N ALA A 105 4.14 13.56 5.30
CA ALA A 105 4.42 13.61 6.74
C ALA A 105 4.98 12.31 7.32
N LEU A 106 4.60 11.17 6.74
CA LEU A 106 4.98 9.85 7.24
C LEU A 106 6.24 9.28 6.57
N ILE A 107 6.57 9.71 5.34
CA ILE A 107 7.66 9.12 4.56
C ILE A 107 8.95 9.92 4.75
N GLN A 108 10.00 9.23 5.12
CA GLN A 108 11.34 9.75 5.29
C GLN A 108 12.31 8.90 4.46
N PRO A 109 13.48 9.43 4.05
CA PRO A 109 14.52 8.61 3.43
C PRO A 109 15.03 7.55 4.41
N GLY A 110 15.35 6.37 3.90
CA GLY A 110 15.90 5.26 4.69
C GLY A 110 15.82 3.95 3.95
N GLU A 111 16.01 2.84 4.65
CA GLU A 111 16.00 1.49 4.08
C GLU A 111 14.82 0.70 4.65
N ALA A 112 14.14 -0.06 3.78
CA ALA A 112 13.03 -0.92 4.14
C ALA A 112 13.13 -2.30 3.48
N TYR A 113 12.40 -3.27 3.98
CA TYR A 113 12.34 -4.61 3.44
C TYR A 113 11.19 -4.76 2.45
N PHE A 114 11.52 -5.12 1.20
CA PHE A 114 10.58 -5.36 0.11
C PHE A 114 10.42 -6.85 -0.17
N LEU A 115 9.22 -7.24 -0.60
CA LEU A 115 8.93 -8.58 -1.11
C LEU A 115 7.69 -8.51 -2.01
N HIS A 116 7.90 -8.28 -3.31
CA HIS A 116 6.81 -8.19 -4.27
C HIS A 116 7.26 -8.49 -5.70
N SER A 117 6.34 -9.00 -6.52
CA SER A 117 6.52 -9.23 -7.97
C SER A 117 5.72 -8.25 -8.81
N PHE A 118 4.81 -7.49 -8.20
CA PHE A 118 3.97 -6.50 -8.84
C PHE A 118 4.17 -5.15 -8.14
N ALA A 119 4.07 -4.06 -8.89
CA ALA A 119 4.24 -2.70 -8.39
C ALA A 119 3.15 -1.78 -8.94
N PHE A 120 2.82 -0.75 -8.15
CA PHE A 120 1.93 0.32 -8.55
C PHE A 120 2.61 1.23 -9.57
N ASP A 121 1.84 1.62 -10.59
CA ASP A 121 2.20 2.62 -11.59
C ASP A 121 1.01 3.56 -11.80
N GLY A 122 1.20 4.84 -11.49
CA GLY A 122 0.13 5.83 -11.53
C GLY A 122 0.49 7.13 -10.84
N ASP A 123 -0.54 7.84 -10.42
CA ASP A 123 -0.43 9.13 -9.74
C ASP A 123 -0.13 8.98 -8.24
N GLU A 124 0.08 10.10 -7.54
CA GLU A 124 0.20 10.16 -6.07
C GLU A 124 1.42 9.40 -5.49
N VAL A 125 2.47 9.18 -6.30
CA VAL A 125 3.71 8.54 -5.83
C VAL A 125 4.45 9.51 -4.91
N VAL A 126 4.72 9.09 -3.67
CA VAL A 126 5.45 9.88 -2.67
C VAL A 126 6.85 9.36 -2.39
N ALA A 127 7.13 8.09 -2.71
CA ALA A 127 8.48 7.53 -2.65
C ALA A 127 8.68 6.45 -3.71
N THR A 128 9.94 6.32 -4.13
CA THR A 128 10.41 5.25 -5.02
C THR A 128 11.54 4.46 -4.38
N THR A 129 11.85 3.32 -4.98
CA THR A 129 13.05 2.51 -4.74
C THR A 129 13.66 2.16 -6.09
N ASP A 130 14.95 1.83 -6.13
CA ASP A 130 15.58 1.38 -7.37
C ASP A 130 15.59 -0.15 -7.44
N HIS A 131 14.94 -0.69 -8.46
CA HIS A 131 15.01 -2.11 -8.79
C HIS A 131 15.08 -2.27 -10.31
N GLY A 132 16.25 -1.92 -10.88
CA GLY A 132 16.49 -1.85 -12.32
C GLY A 132 15.77 -0.66 -12.97
N GLY A 133 15.58 0.39 -12.20
CA GLY A 133 14.85 1.60 -12.48
C GLY A 133 13.91 1.95 -11.33
N PRO A 134 13.26 3.13 -11.39
CA PRO A 134 12.38 3.57 -10.32
C PRO A 134 11.12 2.69 -10.23
N VAL A 135 10.90 2.15 -9.04
CA VAL A 135 9.71 1.38 -8.66
C VAL A 135 9.00 2.10 -7.53
N THR A 136 7.70 2.16 -7.55
CA THR A 136 6.91 2.81 -6.49
C THR A 136 7.09 2.11 -5.15
N ALA A 137 7.61 2.83 -4.16
CA ALA A 137 7.79 2.38 -2.79
C ALA A 137 6.64 2.83 -1.88
N ALA A 138 6.05 4.01 -2.16
CA ALA A 138 4.89 4.52 -1.43
C ALA A 138 4.02 5.43 -2.30
N ILE A 139 2.72 5.40 -2.04
CA ILE A 139 1.71 6.29 -2.61
C ILE A 139 0.94 6.97 -1.48
N GLY A 140 0.52 8.23 -1.67
CA GLY A 140 -0.20 8.91 -0.61
C GLY A 140 -0.88 10.19 -1.05
N ARG A 141 -2.08 10.41 -0.53
CA ARG A 141 -2.83 11.65 -0.66
C ARG A 141 -3.75 11.82 0.53
N ASP A 142 -4.06 13.04 0.89
CA ASP A 142 -4.99 13.36 1.97
C ASP A 142 -4.71 12.52 3.24
N ASN A 143 -5.65 11.69 3.64
CA ASN A 143 -5.58 10.81 4.80
C ASN A 143 -5.19 9.35 4.49
N VAL A 144 -4.76 9.05 3.27
CA VAL A 144 -4.38 7.68 2.88
C VAL A 144 -2.90 7.60 2.50
N LEU A 145 -2.22 6.61 3.04
CA LEU A 145 -0.86 6.21 2.67
C LEU A 145 -0.84 4.73 2.33
N GLY A 146 -0.16 4.36 1.27
CA GLY A 146 0.20 2.98 0.96
C GLY A 146 1.70 2.83 0.89
N VAL A 147 2.24 1.73 1.40
CA VAL A 147 3.67 1.38 1.31
C VAL A 147 3.84 -0.01 0.72
N GLN A 148 4.75 -0.14 -0.26
CA GLN A 148 5.02 -1.42 -0.91
C GLN A 148 5.89 -2.34 -0.05
N PHE A 149 6.75 -1.76 0.78
CA PHE A 149 7.59 -2.49 1.72
C PHE A 149 6.79 -2.96 2.94
N HIS A 150 7.43 -3.82 3.74
CA HIS A 150 6.87 -4.39 4.96
C HIS A 150 7.41 -3.65 6.19
N PRO A 151 6.66 -2.74 6.81
CA PRO A 151 7.11 -2.04 8.03
C PRO A 151 7.47 -3.00 9.16
N GLU A 152 6.71 -4.10 9.30
CA GLU A 152 6.93 -5.12 10.33
C GLU A 152 8.24 -5.90 10.15
N LYS A 153 8.86 -5.83 8.94
CA LYS A 153 10.16 -6.42 8.62
C LYS A 153 11.28 -5.38 8.48
N SER A 154 10.95 -4.10 8.57
CA SER A 154 11.85 -2.98 8.29
C SER A 154 12.49 -2.39 9.55
N GLN A 155 12.55 -3.15 10.64
CA GLN A 155 13.24 -2.79 11.88
C GLN A 155 12.92 -1.34 12.34
N ARG A 156 13.95 -0.51 12.59
CA ARG A 156 13.79 0.87 13.08
C ARG A 156 13.00 1.75 12.11
N TYR A 157 13.22 1.60 10.80
CA TYR A 157 12.51 2.38 9.80
C TYR A 157 11.00 2.11 9.86
N GLY A 158 10.63 0.82 9.92
CA GLY A 158 9.24 0.40 10.01
C GLY A 158 8.57 0.85 11.31
N ILE A 159 9.25 0.69 12.44
CA ILE A 159 8.75 1.15 13.75
C ILE A 159 8.49 2.67 13.71
N ALA A 160 9.46 3.46 13.24
CA ALA A 160 9.33 4.91 13.16
C ALA A 160 8.20 5.35 12.21
N LEU A 161 7.95 4.63 11.11
CA LEU A 161 6.81 4.87 10.25
C LEU A 161 5.49 4.63 11.00
N LEU A 162 5.37 3.51 11.71
CA LEU A 162 4.15 3.17 12.46
C LEU A 162 3.90 4.16 13.62
N GLU A 163 4.95 4.59 14.32
CA GLU A 163 4.86 5.63 15.36
C GLU A 163 4.32 6.94 14.77
N ARG A 164 4.90 7.41 13.65
CA ARG A 164 4.39 8.59 12.94
C ARG A 164 2.93 8.41 12.50
N PHE A 165 2.56 7.23 12.00
CA PHE A 165 1.18 6.93 11.61
C PHE A 165 0.20 7.00 12.78
N LEU A 166 0.58 6.53 13.96
CA LEU A 166 -0.26 6.62 15.17
C LEU A 166 -0.51 8.07 15.61
N GLU A 167 0.42 8.97 15.33
CA GLU A 167 0.31 10.40 15.68
C GLU A 167 -0.27 11.25 14.54
N TRP A 168 -0.31 10.71 13.33
CA TRP A 168 -0.71 11.44 12.13
C TRP A 168 -2.13 12.00 12.23
N ARG A 169 -2.25 13.29 11.87
CA ARG A 169 -3.50 14.04 11.76
C ARG A 169 -3.51 14.69 10.38
N PRO A 170 -3.99 13.98 9.34
CA PRO A 170 -4.04 14.49 7.96
C PRO A 170 -5.03 15.64 7.79
#